data_f4d6db893303fefb4893bebd4756fb79
#
_entry.id   f4d6db893303fefb4893bebd4756fb79
#
_cell.length_a   1.000
_cell.length_b   1.000
_cell.length_c   1.000
_cell.angle_alpha   90.00
_cell.angle_beta   90.00
_cell.angle_gamma   90.00
#
_symmetry.space_group_name_H-M   'P 1'
#
loop_
_entity.id
_entity.type
_entity.pdbx_description
1 polymer ?
#
loop_
_entity_poly.entity_id
_entity_poly.type
_entity_poly.pdbx_seq_one_letter_code
_entity_poly.pdbx_strand_id
1 'polypeptide(L)'
;MKKISITLVAFLLLTSCKKEDVQLPKADISVMTDITDHSPIYMFYENDSVVDVNKNNSISTTNWVFNIDKRLPLQVVIPEIMQLQYKKANSSHKKEGAINVFSYADSIGKNLAFLPFTDVQYKIDKDFSKFFIKKNAEAYMPYHNFTVNFNNENKITVDGNDIEREELVDFIKDFADFTNDGKTTILHLNFDKRLTFGEYIQNKILIWKLNSDKIQISSFEFIYDVNELPDCNCKL
;
A
#
# COMPACT_ATOMS: atom_id res chain seq x y z
N MET A 1 -36.71 -22.06 43.25
CA MET A 1 -36.36 -22.36 41.86
C MET A 1 -36.38 -21.12 40.90
N LYS A 2 -37.09 -20.02 41.21
CA LYS A 2 -37.12 -18.81 40.36
C LYS A 2 -35.82 -17.95 40.36
N LYS A 3 -35.00 -18.03 41.40
CA LYS A 3 -33.75 -17.19 41.53
C LYS A 3 -32.58 -17.71 40.68
N ILE A 4 -32.52 -19.00 40.35
CA ILE A 4 -31.44 -19.59 39.54
C ILE A 4 -31.62 -19.23 38.05
N SER A 5 -32.84 -19.07 37.56
CA SER A 5 -33.11 -18.68 36.15
C SER A 5 -32.63 -17.27 35.82
N ILE A 6 -32.71 -16.31 36.75
CA ILE A 6 -32.34 -14.92 36.49
C ILE A 6 -30.80 -14.78 36.43
N THR A 7 -30.09 -15.55 37.26
CA THR A 7 -28.60 -15.52 37.29
C THR A 7 -28.02 -16.14 36.01
N LEU A 8 -28.64 -17.19 35.45
CA LEU A 8 -28.20 -17.84 34.22
C LEU A 8 -28.41 -16.92 32.98
N VAL A 9 -29.51 -16.15 32.95
CA VAL A 9 -29.79 -15.19 31.87
C VAL A 9 -28.80 -13.99 31.92
N ALA A 10 -28.45 -13.52 33.13
CA ALA A 10 -27.46 -12.45 33.29
C ALA A 10 -26.06 -12.87 32.84
N PHE A 11 -25.67 -14.14 32.97
CA PHE A 11 -24.37 -14.65 32.53
C PHE A 11 -24.27 -14.80 30.99
N LEU A 12 -25.39 -15.04 30.31
CA LEU A 12 -25.45 -15.13 28.84
C LEU A 12 -25.34 -13.77 28.15
N LEU A 13 -25.60 -12.67 28.85
CA LEU A 13 -25.49 -11.31 28.32
C LEU A 13 -24.04 -10.77 28.33
N LEU A 14 -23.09 -11.44 29.00
CA LEU A 14 -21.70 -11.04 29.11
C LEU A 14 -20.81 -11.62 27.97
N THR A 15 -21.32 -12.45 27.09
CA THR A 15 -20.60 -13.05 25.98
C THR A 15 -20.70 -12.19 24.69
N SER A 16 -20.95 -10.90 24.83
CA SER A 16 -21.19 -10.04 23.69
C SER A 16 -19.94 -9.23 23.32
N CYS A 17 -19.73 -9.18 22.03
CA CYS A 17 -18.81 -8.37 21.24
C CYS A 17 -17.33 -8.77 21.35
N LYS A 18 -16.93 -9.64 20.47
CA LYS A 18 -15.55 -9.66 20.00
C LYS A 18 -15.31 -8.28 19.38
N LYS A 19 -14.58 -7.43 20.07
CA LYS A 19 -14.20 -6.12 19.57
C LYS A 19 -13.16 -6.36 18.50
N GLU A 20 -13.52 -6.13 17.26
CA GLU A 20 -12.59 -6.19 16.16
C GLU A 20 -11.80 -4.88 16.12
N ASP A 21 -10.52 -4.97 16.46
CA ASP A 21 -9.59 -3.83 16.44
C ASP A 21 -8.69 -3.92 15.22
N VAL A 22 -8.55 -2.80 14.47
CA VAL A 22 -7.57 -2.65 13.40
C VAL A 22 -6.33 -1.97 13.94
N GLN A 23 -5.20 -2.62 13.86
CA GLN A 23 -3.90 -2.03 14.20
C GLN A 23 -3.34 -1.29 12.98
N LEU A 24 -3.48 0.03 12.95
CA LEU A 24 -2.99 0.83 11.83
C LEU A 24 -1.46 0.79 11.69
N PRO A 25 -0.92 0.89 10.46
CA PRO A 25 0.50 1.17 10.22
C PRO A 25 0.98 2.43 10.96
N LYS A 26 2.29 2.55 11.14
CA LYS A 26 2.91 3.74 11.71
C LYS A 26 3.98 4.28 10.76
N ALA A 27 4.05 5.60 10.64
CA ALA A 27 5.11 6.29 9.92
C ALA A 27 5.56 7.54 10.70
N ASP A 28 6.53 8.26 10.15
CA ASP A 28 7.20 9.37 10.80
C ASP A 28 6.81 10.76 10.27
N ILE A 29 5.96 10.80 9.24
CA ILE A 29 5.44 12.05 8.67
C ILE A 29 3.96 11.89 8.30
N SER A 30 3.23 13.01 8.25
CA SER A 30 1.88 13.09 7.70
C SER A 30 1.93 13.58 6.25
N VAL A 31 1.47 12.75 5.29
CA VAL A 31 1.31 13.15 3.89
C VAL A 31 0.07 14.02 3.73
N MET A 32 -1.05 13.60 4.34
CA MET A 32 -2.30 14.32 4.40
C MET A 32 -2.91 14.15 5.78
N THR A 33 -3.45 15.21 6.37
CA THR A 33 -3.97 15.20 7.76
C THR A 33 -5.48 15.27 7.86
N ASP A 34 -6.18 15.59 6.78
CA ASP A 34 -7.63 15.71 6.77
C ASP A 34 -8.24 15.12 5.49
N ILE A 35 -9.42 14.53 5.65
CA ILE A 35 -10.24 14.01 4.55
C ILE A 35 -11.72 14.16 4.88
N THR A 36 -12.43 14.89 4.05
CA THR A 36 -13.87 15.14 4.21
C THR A 36 -14.70 14.21 3.34
N ASP A 37 -15.99 14.08 3.62
CA ASP A 37 -16.96 13.31 2.82
C ASP A 37 -16.44 11.91 2.47
N HIS A 38 -16.18 11.09 3.50
CA HIS A 38 -15.52 9.79 3.31
C HIS A 38 -16.34 8.61 3.84
N SER A 39 -16.12 7.47 3.20
CA SER A 39 -16.59 6.15 3.63
C SER A 39 -15.41 5.32 4.16
N PRO A 40 -15.44 4.89 5.43
CA PRO A 40 -14.40 4.03 5.97
C PRO A 40 -14.59 2.59 5.50
N ILE A 41 -13.51 1.99 5.03
CA ILE A 41 -13.41 0.57 4.68
C ILE A 41 -12.42 -0.06 5.65
N TYR A 42 -12.81 -1.15 6.31
CA TYR A 42 -11.96 -1.84 7.27
C TYR A 42 -11.53 -3.19 6.73
N MET A 43 -10.25 -3.53 6.96
CA MET A 43 -9.69 -4.85 6.70
C MET A 43 -9.08 -5.36 8.01
N PHE A 44 -9.74 -6.37 8.59
CA PHE A 44 -9.37 -6.96 9.88
C PHE A 44 -8.43 -8.14 9.67
N TYR A 45 -7.49 -8.30 10.61
CA TYR A 45 -6.57 -9.43 10.61
C TYR A 45 -7.20 -10.63 11.31
N GLU A 46 -7.45 -11.69 10.55
CA GLU A 46 -7.80 -13.00 11.11
C GLU A 46 -6.58 -13.91 11.19
N ASN A 47 -5.85 -14.04 10.07
CA ASN A 47 -4.59 -14.78 9.95
C ASN A 47 -3.87 -14.35 8.65
N ASP A 48 -2.71 -14.94 8.36
CA ASP A 48 -1.89 -14.57 7.20
C ASP A 48 -2.47 -14.96 5.83
N SER A 49 -3.58 -15.67 5.81
CA SER A 49 -4.21 -16.17 4.57
C SER A 49 -5.61 -15.61 4.33
N VAL A 50 -6.21 -14.99 5.34
CA VAL A 50 -7.59 -14.52 5.30
C VAL A 50 -7.71 -13.11 5.86
N VAL A 51 -8.40 -12.26 5.12
CA VAL A 51 -8.77 -10.91 5.55
C VAL A 51 -10.30 -10.79 5.62
N ASP A 52 -10.81 -10.29 6.73
CA ASP A 52 -12.20 -9.86 6.81
C ASP A 52 -12.33 -8.41 6.34
N VAL A 53 -13.12 -8.20 5.30
CA VAL A 53 -13.30 -6.88 4.67
C VAL A 53 -14.72 -6.38 4.89
N ASN A 54 -14.86 -5.31 5.67
CA ASN A 54 -16.14 -4.61 5.80
C ASN A 54 -16.42 -3.74 4.57
N LYS A 55 -17.12 -4.32 3.59
CA LYS A 55 -17.49 -3.65 2.32
C LYS A 55 -18.81 -2.87 2.40
N ASN A 56 -19.54 -2.91 3.50
CA ASN A 56 -20.90 -2.36 3.61
C ASN A 56 -20.94 -0.83 3.49
N ASN A 57 -19.84 -0.16 3.85
CA ASN A 57 -19.72 1.29 3.81
C ASN A 57 -19.09 1.83 2.52
N SER A 58 -18.89 1.01 1.49
CA SER A 58 -18.21 1.42 0.25
C SER A 58 -19.14 2.23 -0.68
N ILE A 59 -19.42 3.50 -0.32
CA ILE A 59 -20.25 4.42 -1.10
C ILE A 59 -19.41 5.05 -2.21
N SER A 60 -19.77 4.81 -3.47
CA SER A 60 -18.96 5.19 -4.63
C SER A 60 -18.84 6.69 -4.88
N THR A 61 -19.76 7.48 -4.31
CA THR A 61 -19.78 8.96 -4.44
C THR A 61 -18.95 9.69 -3.38
N THR A 62 -18.27 8.95 -2.48
CA THR A 62 -17.44 9.54 -1.41
C THR A 62 -15.96 9.22 -1.60
N ASN A 63 -15.10 9.92 -0.88
CA ASN A 63 -13.72 9.51 -0.67
C ASN A 63 -13.69 8.18 0.10
N TRP A 64 -12.72 7.31 -0.17
CA TRP A 64 -12.59 6.06 0.57
C TRP A 64 -11.36 6.06 1.45
N VAL A 65 -11.57 5.82 2.75
CA VAL A 65 -10.51 5.66 3.75
C VAL A 65 -10.36 4.19 4.08
N PHE A 66 -9.24 3.59 3.67
CA PHE A 66 -8.92 2.21 3.95
C PHE A 66 -8.16 2.11 5.27
N ASN A 67 -8.82 1.52 6.27
CA ASN A 67 -8.28 1.20 7.58
C ASN A 67 -7.87 -0.26 7.57
N ILE A 68 -6.60 -0.54 7.30
CA ILE A 68 -6.08 -1.89 7.08
C ILE A 68 -5.16 -2.27 8.22
N ASP A 69 -5.36 -3.48 8.78
CA ASP A 69 -4.49 -3.99 9.83
C ASP A 69 -3.07 -4.19 9.30
N LYS A 70 -2.10 -3.62 10.02
CA LYS A 70 -0.68 -3.61 9.64
C LYS A 70 -0.05 -5.00 9.52
N ARG A 71 -0.64 -6.04 10.12
CA ARG A 71 -0.14 -7.42 10.13
C ARG A 71 -0.48 -8.19 8.87
N LEU A 72 -1.49 -7.75 8.13
CA LEU A 72 -1.94 -8.44 6.92
C LEU A 72 -0.85 -8.44 5.84
N PRO A 73 -0.53 -9.60 5.23
CA PRO A 73 0.41 -9.64 4.11
C PRO A 73 -0.22 -9.08 2.84
N LEU A 74 0.59 -8.50 1.96
CA LEU A 74 0.12 -7.87 0.71
C LEU A 74 -0.65 -8.83 -0.20
N GLN A 75 -0.28 -10.11 -0.21
CA GLN A 75 -0.96 -11.15 -1.01
C GLN A 75 -2.46 -11.29 -0.73
N VAL A 76 -2.93 -10.91 0.47
CA VAL A 76 -4.36 -10.94 0.80
C VAL A 76 -5.02 -9.56 0.73
N VAL A 77 -4.25 -8.50 0.97
CA VAL A 77 -4.75 -7.11 0.98
C VAL A 77 -4.93 -6.56 -0.44
N ILE A 78 -3.92 -6.72 -1.29
CA ILE A 78 -3.91 -6.06 -2.60
C ILE A 78 -5.02 -6.56 -3.54
N PRO A 79 -5.32 -7.87 -3.65
CA PRO A 79 -6.46 -8.33 -4.45
C PRO A 79 -7.79 -7.71 -4.03
N GLU A 80 -8.03 -7.53 -2.73
CA GLU A 80 -9.25 -6.89 -2.23
C GLU A 80 -9.31 -5.40 -2.58
N ILE A 81 -8.17 -4.69 -2.49
CA ILE A 81 -8.07 -3.29 -2.92
C ILE A 81 -8.38 -3.18 -4.41
N MET A 82 -7.76 -4.02 -5.25
CA MET A 82 -7.98 -4.03 -6.71
C MET A 82 -9.47 -4.25 -7.05
N GLN A 83 -10.12 -5.19 -6.36
CA GLN A 83 -11.55 -5.46 -6.54
C GLN A 83 -12.40 -4.24 -6.17
N LEU A 84 -12.08 -3.57 -5.07
CA LEU A 84 -12.79 -2.36 -4.63
C LEU A 84 -12.55 -1.17 -5.58
N GLN A 85 -11.30 -0.96 -6.03
CA GLN A 85 -10.98 0.06 -7.04
C GLN A 85 -11.77 -0.18 -8.34
N TYR A 86 -11.80 -1.44 -8.81
CA TYR A 86 -12.57 -1.81 -10.01
C TYR A 86 -14.08 -1.54 -9.82
N LYS A 87 -14.65 -1.91 -8.66
CA LYS A 87 -16.05 -1.64 -8.32
C LYS A 87 -16.35 -0.14 -8.34
N LYS A 88 -15.49 0.70 -7.73
CA LYS A 88 -15.67 2.16 -7.71
C LYS A 88 -15.57 2.78 -9.11
N ALA A 89 -14.57 2.36 -9.88
CA ALA A 89 -14.35 2.87 -11.24
C ALA A 89 -15.53 2.58 -12.19
N ASN A 90 -16.18 1.42 -12.02
CA ASN A 90 -17.32 0.97 -12.84
C ASN A 90 -18.70 1.31 -12.23
N SER A 91 -18.74 2.09 -11.15
CA SER A 91 -20.02 2.53 -10.57
C SER A 91 -20.70 3.56 -11.47
N SER A 92 -22.02 3.41 -11.64
CA SER A 92 -22.86 4.39 -12.40
C SER A 92 -22.97 5.75 -11.69
N HIS A 93 -22.75 5.77 -10.38
CA HIS A 93 -22.84 6.97 -9.54
C HIS A 93 -21.49 7.19 -8.84
N LYS A 94 -20.47 7.67 -9.58
CA LYS A 94 -19.19 8.03 -9.01
C LYS A 94 -19.04 9.56 -8.96
N LYS A 95 -18.39 10.06 -7.92
CA LYS A 95 -18.03 11.47 -7.81
C LYS A 95 -16.68 11.69 -8.50
N GLU A 96 -16.63 12.64 -9.42
CA GLU A 96 -15.38 13.06 -10.04
C GLU A 96 -14.46 13.68 -8.97
N GLY A 97 -13.16 13.34 -9.01
CA GLY A 97 -12.18 13.79 -8.03
C GLY A 97 -12.25 13.10 -6.66
N ALA A 98 -13.12 12.09 -6.47
CA ALA A 98 -13.11 11.31 -5.23
C ALA A 98 -11.84 10.48 -5.12
N ILE A 99 -11.16 10.59 -3.98
CA ILE A 99 -9.88 9.93 -3.72
C ILE A 99 -10.02 8.67 -2.88
N ASN A 100 -9.02 7.79 -3.01
CA ASN A 100 -8.80 6.65 -2.13
C ASN A 100 -7.53 6.87 -1.33
N VAL A 101 -7.59 6.67 -0.03
CA VAL A 101 -6.45 6.86 0.86
C VAL A 101 -6.28 5.68 1.82
N PHE A 102 -5.05 5.37 2.18
CA PHE A 102 -4.71 4.51 3.31
C PHE A 102 -4.57 5.36 4.57
N SER A 103 -5.20 4.93 5.66
CA SER A 103 -4.98 5.54 6.97
C SER A 103 -3.76 4.94 7.68
N TYR A 104 -3.00 5.76 8.38
CA TYR A 104 -1.89 5.34 9.23
C TYR A 104 -1.70 6.34 10.38
N ALA A 105 -0.98 5.93 11.42
CA ALA A 105 -0.65 6.80 12.54
C ALA A 105 0.72 7.47 12.30
N ASP A 106 0.74 8.80 12.31
CA ASP A 106 2.00 9.56 12.40
C ASP A 106 2.51 9.49 13.85
N SER A 107 3.65 8.80 14.04
CA SER A 107 4.23 8.56 15.36
C SER A 107 4.89 9.81 15.97
N ILE A 108 5.28 10.79 15.14
CA ILE A 108 5.90 12.05 15.57
C ILE A 108 4.80 13.11 15.78
N GLY A 109 3.95 13.32 14.79
CA GLY A 109 2.83 14.27 14.85
C GLY A 109 1.71 13.83 15.80
N LYS A 110 1.68 12.54 16.22
CA LYS A 110 0.67 11.93 17.10
C LYS A 110 -0.76 12.10 16.60
N ASN A 111 -0.94 12.07 15.29
CA ASN A 111 -2.24 12.22 14.63
C ASN A 111 -2.48 11.08 13.64
N LEU A 112 -3.73 10.97 13.20
CA LEU A 112 -4.08 10.14 12.06
C LEU A 112 -3.66 10.86 10.79
N ALA A 113 -3.06 10.11 9.87
CA ALA A 113 -2.62 10.63 8.58
C ALA A 113 -3.08 9.71 7.44
N PHE A 114 -3.05 10.23 6.23
CA PHE A 114 -3.60 9.57 5.05
C PHE A 114 -2.60 9.59 3.90
N LEU A 115 -2.45 8.45 3.21
CA LEU A 115 -1.61 8.30 2.03
C LEU A 115 -2.50 8.07 0.79
N PRO A 116 -2.55 9.01 -0.17
CA PRO A 116 -3.32 8.83 -1.39
C PRO A 116 -2.78 7.70 -2.28
N PHE A 117 -3.71 6.92 -2.86
CA PHE A 117 -3.38 5.84 -3.80
C PHE A 117 -4.42 5.70 -4.94
N THR A 118 -5.20 6.74 -5.20
CA THR A 118 -6.28 6.71 -6.18
C THR A 118 -5.84 6.23 -7.55
N ASP A 119 -4.68 6.71 -8.02
CA ASP A 119 -4.15 6.44 -9.35
C ASP A 119 -3.19 5.24 -9.38
N VAL A 120 -2.99 4.57 -8.25
CA VAL A 120 -2.11 3.40 -8.17
C VAL A 120 -2.79 2.20 -8.85
N GLN A 121 -2.08 1.59 -9.79
CA GLN A 121 -2.46 0.39 -10.51
C GLN A 121 -1.56 -0.77 -10.12
N TYR A 122 -2.13 -1.74 -9.41
CA TYR A 122 -1.36 -2.90 -8.96
C TYR A 122 -1.18 -3.93 -10.07
N LYS A 123 0.04 -4.49 -10.15
CA LYS A 123 0.43 -5.65 -10.93
C LYS A 123 0.87 -6.74 -9.96
N ILE A 124 0.31 -7.92 -10.08
CA ILE A 124 0.48 -8.99 -9.07
C ILE A 124 1.20 -10.21 -9.65
N ASP A 125 1.76 -11.02 -8.76
CA ASP A 125 2.37 -12.33 -8.95
C ASP A 125 3.63 -12.32 -9.83
N LYS A 126 3.52 -12.63 -11.12
CA LYS A 126 4.63 -12.73 -12.07
C LYS A 126 5.10 -11.41 -12.66
N ASP A 127 4.42 -10.32 -12.34
CA ASP A 127 4.78 -9.01 -12.86
C ASP A 127 5.87 -8.36 -11.98
N PHE A 128 6.88 -7.79 -12.62
CA PHE A 128 7.97 -7.06 -12.00
C PHE A 128 8.35 -5.87 -12.89
N SER A 129 8.68 -4.73 -12.29
CA SER A 129 8.86 -3.48 -13.02
C SER A 129 9.89 -3.57 -14.14
N LYS A 130 11.02 -4.24 -13.92
CA LYS A 130 12.10 -4.41 -14.91
C LYS A 130 11.61 -5.07 -16.20
N PHE A 131 10.77 -6.12 -16.10
CA PHE A 131 10.17 -6.78 -17.25
C PHE A 131 9.11 -5.91 -17.92
N PHE A 132 8.32 -5.20 -17.10
CA PHE A 132 7.30 -4.29 -17.59
C PHE A 132 7.90 -3.12 -18.39
N ILE A 133 8.95 -2.48 -17.88
CA ILE A 133 9.69 -1.42 -18.57
C ILE A 133 10.26 -1.96 -19.90
N LYS A 134 10.92 -3.12 -19.87
CA LYS A 134 11.49 -3.74 -21.07
C LYS A 134 10.41 -4.02 -22.14
N LYS A 135 9.24 -4.49 -21.73
CA LYS A 135 8.11 -4.76 -22.63
C LYS A 135 7.50 -3.49 -23.23
N ASN A 136 7.60 -2.37 -22.51
CA ASN A 136 7.06 -1.06 -22.89
C ASN A 136 8.17 -0.03 -23.14
N ALA A 137 9.31 -0.47 -23.71
CA ALA A 137 10.53 0.32 -23.80
C ALA A 137 10.33 1.69 -24.46
N GLU A 138 9.51 1.77 -25.53
CA GLU A 138 9.24 3.04 -26.22
C GLU A 138 8.63 4.10 -25.30
N ALA A 139 7.72 3.70 -24.40
CA ALA A 139 7.08 4.61 -23.45
C ALA A 139 8.02 5.09 -22.34
N TYR A 140 9.01 4.26 -21.96
CA TYR A 140 9.93 4.54 -20.86
C TYR A 140 11.29 5.08 -21.28
N MET A 141 11.65 5.00 -22.57
CA MET A 141 12.93 5.50 -23.10
C MET A 141 13.17 7.02 -22.84
N PRO A 142 12.16 7.90 -22.78
CA PRO A 142 12.36 9.31 -22.49
C PRO A 142 12.76 9.61 -21.02
N TYR A 143 12.73 8.63 -20.13
CA TYR A 143 12.93 8.79 -18.70
C TYR A 143 14.16 8.03 -18.21
N HIS A 144 14.71 8.46 -17.07
CA HIS A 144 15.56 7.61 -16.24
C HIS A 144 14.69 6.70 -15.39
N ASN A 145 14.80 5.41 -15.58
CA ASN A 145 13.95 4.42 -14.91
C ASN A 145 14.73 3.71 -13.82
N PHE A 146 14.33 3.87 -12.57
CA PHE A 146 14.89 3.19 -11.42
C PHE A 146 13.92 2.14 -10.88
N THR A 147 14.43 0.95 -10.63
CA THR A 147 13.64 -0.10 -10.00
C THR A 147 14.03 -0.21 -8.53
N VAL A 148 13.11 0.12 -7.64
CA VAL A 148 13.28 -0.03 -6.18
C VAL A 148 12.52 -1.27 -5.76
N ASN A 149 13.22 -2.24 -5.16
CA ASN A 149 12.65 -3.50 -4.75
C ASN A 149 12.73 -3.67 -3.22
N PHE A 150 11.63 -4.07 -2.61
CA PHE A 150 11.50 -4.43 -1.20
C PHE A 150 11.20 -5.93 -1.11
N ASN A 151 12.17 -6.72 -0.64
CA ASN A 151 12.01 -8.18 -0.56
C ASN A 151 11.22 -8.60 0.70
N ASN A 152 11.01 -9.90 0.88
CA ASN A 152 10.28 -10.45 2.01
C ASN A 152 10.94 -10.26 3.39
N GLU A 153 12.21 -9.91 3.44
CA GLU A 153 12.92 -9.52 4.67
C GLU A 153 12.92 -7.99 4.86
N ASN A 154 12.17 -7.28 4.02
CA ASN A 154 12.12 -5.81 3.96
C ASN A 154 13.48 -5.15 3.68
N LYS A 155 14.40 -5.90 3.04
CA LYS A 155 15.64 -5.35 2.48
C LYS A 155 15.36 -4.64 1.17
N ILE A 156 16.19 -3.66 0.86
CA ILE A 156 16.00 -2.77 -0.29
C ILE A 156 17.10 -3.00 -1.31
N THR A 157 16.71 -3.14 -2.58
CA THR A 157 17.66 -3.02 -3.70
C THR A 157 17.21 -1.93 -4.66
N VAL A 158 18.17 -1.21 -5.23
CA VAL A 158 17.94 -0.24 -6.32
C VAL A 158 18.73 -0.71 -7.54
N ASP A 159 18.02 -1.07 -8.60
CA ASP A 159 18.58 -1.68 -9.82
C ASP A 159 19.51 -2.87 -9.55
N GLY A 160 19.18 -3.66 -8.51
CA GLY A 160 19.91 -4.84 -8.09
C GLY A 160 21.10 -4.58 -7.15
N ASN A 161 21.32 -3.33 -6.72
CA ASN A 161 22.31 -3.00 -5.70
C ASN A 161 21.65 -2.92 -4.33
N ASP A 162 22.20 -3.58 -3.33
CA ASP A 162 21.73 -3.52 -1.96
C ASP A 162 21.95 -2.13 -1.39
N ILE A 163 20.92 -1.55 -0.77
CA ILE A 163 20.93 -0.20 -0.19
C ILE A 163 20.36 -0.28 1.22
N GLU A 164 21.06 0.34 2.17
CA GLU A 164 20.54 0.50 3.52
C GLU A 164 19.36 1.50 3.53
N ARG A 165 18.39 1.23 4.39
CA ARG A 165 17.14 2.02 4.45
C ARG A 165 17.38 3.51 4.69
N GLU A 166 18.33 3.83 5.53
CA GLU A 166 18.70 5.19 5.91
C GLU A 166 19.36 5.94 4.77
N GLU A 167 20.02 5.23 3.86
CA GLU A 167 20.77 5.79 2.72
C GLU A 167 19.90 5.93 1.46
N LEU A 168 18.75 5.24 1.39
CA LEU A 168 17.93 5.14 0.18
C LEU A 168 17.58 6.51 -0.43
N VAL A 169 17.15 7.44 0.42
CA VAL A 169 16.68 8.76 -0.03
C VAL A 169 17.82 9.56 -0.64
N ASP A 170 18.95 9.58 0.03
CA ASP A 170 20.14 10.33 -0.43
C ASP A 170 20.74 9.65 -1.67
N PHE A 171 20.85 8.32 -1.68
CA PHE A 171 21.31 7.57 -2.84
C PHE A 171 20.51 7.87 -4.11
N ILE A 172 19.17 7.86 -4.03
CA ILE A 172 18.33 8.13 -5.20
C ILE A 172 18.44 9.60 -5.64
N LYS A 173 18.50 10.55 -4.71
CA LYS A 173 18.67 11.97 -5.03
C LYS A 173 20.02 12.25 -5.71
N ASP A 174 21.10 11.76 -5.13
CA ASP A 174 22.44 11.93 -5.65
C ASP A 174 22.57 11.34 -7.05
N PHE A 175 22.00 10.16 -7.27
CA PHE A 175 22.03 9.54 -8.58
C PHE A 175 21.16 10.30 -9.60
N ALA A 176 19.96 10.75 -9.23
CA ALA A 176 19.10 11.54 -10.10
C ALA A 176 19.74 12.88 -10.47
N ASP A 177 20.48 13.50 -9.56
CA ASP A 177 21.24 14.74 -9.83
C ASP A 177 22.47 14.47 -10.71
N PHE A 178 23.18 13.36 -10.49
CA PHE A 178 24.35 12.98 -11.30
C PHE A 178 23.98 12.62 -12.75
N THR A 179 22.85 11.93 -12.94
CA THR A 179 22.38 11.51 -14.28
C THR A 179 21.56 12.57 -15.00
N ASN A 180 21.48 13.78 -14.45
CA ASN A 180 20.61 14.85 -14.94
C ASN A 180 21.07 15.38 -16.31
N ASP A 181 20.57 14.73 -17.36
CA ASP A 181 20.66 15.15 -18.77
C ASP A 181 19.36 15.86 -19.23
N GLY A 182 18.54 16.33 -18.28
CA GLY A 182 17.24 16.96 -18.54
C GLY A 182 16.05 15.99 -18.56
N LYS A 183 16.27 14.67 -18.36
CA LYS A 183 15.20 13.69 -18.25
C LYS A 183 14.66 13.60 -16.83
N THR A 184 13.38 13.35 -16.70
CA THR A 184 12.74 13.02 -15.43
C THR A 184 13.10 11.60 -15.01
N THR A 185 13.41 11.40 -13.73
CA THR A 185 13.60 10.09 -13.11
C THR A 185 12.25 9.50 -12.68
N ILE A 186 11.96 8.27 -13.07
CA ILE A 186 10.77 7.54 -12.61
C ILE A 186 11.21 6.40 -11.71
N LEU A 187 10.63 6.36 -10.49
CA LEU A 187 10.82 5.27 -9.55
C LEU A 187 9.72 4.22 -9.74
N HIS A 188 10.12 3.00 -10.05
CA HIS A 188 9.24 1.85 -10.18
C HIS A 188 9.36 0.97 -8.95
N LEU A 189 8.27 0.77 -8.23
CA LEU A 189 8.27 0.10 -6.93
C LEU A 189 7.84 -1.35 -7.07
N ASN A 190 8.64 -2.24 -6.50
CA ASN A 190 8.34 -3.67 -6.40
C ASN A 190 8.32 -4.08 -4.92
N PHE A 191 7.29 -4.79 -4.52
CA PHE A 191 7.08 -5.27 -3.16
C PHE A 191 6.87 -6.79 -3.19
N ASP A 192 7.60 -7.54 -2.39
CA ASP A 192 7.32 -8.97 -2.21
C ASP A 192 5.92 -9.14 -1.61
N LYS A 193 5.11 -10.04 -2.15
CA LYS A 193 3.73 -10.29 -1.72
C LYS A 193 3.58 -10.70 -0.25
N ARG A 194 4.67 -11.17 0.38
CA ARG A 194 4.71 -11.58 1.79
C ARG A 194 4.97 -10.43 2.77
N LEU A 195 5.39 -9.26 2.29
CA LEU A 195 5.51 -8.08 3.13
C LEU A 195 4.19 -7.79 3.81
N THR A 196 4.26 -7.35 5.06
CA THR A 196 3.10 -6.89 5.79
C THR A 196 2.62 -5.52 5.26
N PHE A 197 1.35 -5.24 5.40
CA PHE A 197 0.80 -3.93 5.05
C PHE A 197 1.47 -2.78 5.83
N GLY A 198 1.91 -3.07 7.07
CA GLY A 198 2.69 -2.12 7.87
C GLY A 198 4.01 -1.73 7.21
N GLU A 199 4.78 -2.71 6.74
CA GLU A 199 6.05 -2.50 6.03
C GLU A 199 5.82 -1.79 4.69
N TYR A 200 4.78 -2.17 3.96
CA TYR A 200 4.41 -1.52 2.71
C TYR A 200 4.15 -0.01 2.91
N ILE A 201 3.35 0.39 3.90
CA ILE A 201 3.09 1.81 4.17
C ILE A 201 4.38 2.54 4.58
N GLN A 202 5.23 1.94 5.42
CA GLN A 202 6.52 2.53 5.80
C GLN A 202 7.41 2.76 4.57
N ASN A 203 7.48 1.79 3.66
CA ASN A 203 8.25 1.89 2.44
C ASN A 203 7.68 2.96 1.50
N LYS A 204 6.36 3.00 1.34
CA LYS A 204 5.69 4.04 0.54
C LYS A 204 5.94 5.45 1.07
N ILE A 205 5.88 5.64 2.39
CA ILE A 205 6.17 6.93 3.03
C ILE A 205 7.64 7.33 2.85
N LEU A 206 8.57 6.37 2.94
CA LEU A 206 9.98 6.61 2.69
C LEU A 206 10.21 7.12 1.25
N ILE A 207 9.60 6.45 0.27
CA ILE A 207 9.67 6.83 -1.14
C ILE A 207 8.95 8.16 -1.42
N TRP A 208 7.84 8.44 -0.71
CA TRP A 208 7.11 9.70 -0.86
C TRP A 208 7.99 10.93 -0.62
N LYS A 209 8.98 10.83 0.26
CA LYS A 209 9.97 11.90 0.54
C LYS A 209 10.81 12.29 -0.69
N LEU A 210 10.84 11.46 -1.72
CA LEU A 210 11.58 11.67 -2.98
C LEU A 210 10.77 12.39 -4.06
N ASN A 211 9.45 12.41 -3.95
CA ASN A 211 8.58 12.98 -4.98
C ASN A 211 8.87 14.46 -5.20
N SER A 212 9.22 14.83 -6.44
CA SER A 212 9.60 16.19 -6.83
C SER A 212 9.39 16.38 -8.33
N ASP A 213 9.66 17.56 -8.85
CA ASP A 213 9.58 17.82 -10.30
C ASP A 213 10.58 16.98 -11.11
N LYS A 214 11.70 16.58 -10.49
CA LYS A 214 12.76 15.78 -11.13
C LYS A 214 12.56 14.27 -10.93
N ILE A 215 11.94 13.86 -9.83
CA ILE A 215 11.74 12.46 -9.44
C ILE A 215 10.26 12.21 -9.27
N GLN A 216 9.72 11.32 -10.07
CA GLN A 216 8.30 10.92 -10.05
C GLN A 216 8.18 9.45 -9.62
N ILE A 217 7.12 9.13 -8.90
CA ILE A 217 6.79 7.76 -8.53
C ILE A 217 5.83 7.22 -9.58
N SER A 218 6.14 6.04 -10.13
CA SER A 218 5.27 5.36 -11.09
C SER A 218 3.88 5.10 -10.49
N SER A 219 2.83 5.25 -11.31
CA SER A 219 1.48 4.82 -10.93
C SER A 219 1.32 3.30 -10.90
N PHE A 220 2.24 2.54 -11.53
CA PHE A 220 2.25 1.09 -11.45
C PHE A 220 3.07 0.63 -10.25
N GLU A 221 2.48 -0.22 -9.41
CA GLU A 221 3.14 -0.90 -8.30
C GLU A 221 3.08 -2.42 -8.50
N PHE A 222 4.21 -3.08 -8.30
CA PHE A 222 4.38 -4.49 -8.58
C PHE A 222 4.43 -5.26 -7.24
N ILE A 223 3.45 -6.14 -7.04
CA ILE A 223 3.36 -7.02 -5.86
C ILE A 223 3.73 -8.41 -6.33
N TYR A 224 5.01 -8.74 -6.27
CA TYR A 224 5.55 -9.92 -6.92
C TYR A 224 5.64 -11.14 -6.02
N ASP A 225 5.55 -12.32 -6.63
CA ASP A 225 5.98 -13.58 -6.04
C ASP A 225 7.32 -14.00 -6.63
N VAL A 226 8.37 -14.08 -5.82
CA VAL A 226 9.70 -14.49 -6.27
C VAL A 226 9.70 -15.87 -6.95
N ASN A 227 8.76 -16.76 -6.58
CA ASN A 227 8.66 -18.09 -7.15
C ASN A 227 7.97 -18.12 -8.53
N GLU A 228 7.29 -17.04 -8.91
CA GLU A 228 6.58 -16.92 -10.19
C GLU A 228 7.30 -16.00 -11.18
N LEU A 229 8.34 -15.30 -10.74
CA LEU A 229 9.12 -14.45 -11.62
C LEU A 229 9.86 -15.28 -12.67
N PRO A 230 9.91 -14.82 -13.93
CA PRO A 230 10.70 -15.46 -14.96
C PRO A 230 12.18 -15.44 -14.59
N ASP A 231 12.88 -16.55 -14.87
CA ASP A 231 14.33 -16.60 -14.72
C ASP A 231 14.98 -15.62 -15.70
N CYS A 232 15.62 -14.60 -15.18
CA CYS A 232 16.23 -13.56 -16.01
C CYS A 232 17.75 -13.53 -15.92
N ASN A 233 18.38 -14.43 -15.12
CA ASN A 233 19.81 -14.37 -14.77
C ASN A 233 20.23 -12.96 -14.27
N CYS A 234 19.30 -12.19 -13.69
CA CYS A 234 19.54 -10.86 -13.17
C CYS A 234 19.33 -10.83 -11.65
N LYS A 235 20.08 -9.98 -10.94
CA LYS A 235 19.75 -9.66 -9.55
C LYS A 235 18.42 -8.87 -9.54
N LEU A 236 17.52 -9.31 -8.68
CA LEU A 236 16.25 -8.62 -8.40
C LEU A 236 16.46 -7.50 -7.41
#